data_8a0bb78cf84d4fd02efc4d33ec799c9a
#
_entry.id   8a0bb78cf84d4fd02efc4d33ec799c9a
#
_cell.length_a   1.000
_cell.length_b   1.000
_cell.length_c   1.000
_cell.angle_alpha   90.00
_cell.angle_beta   90.00
_cell.angle_gamma   90.00
#
_symmetry.space_group_name_H-M   'P 1'
#
loop_
_entity.id
_entity.type
_entity.pdbx_description
1 polymer ?
#
loop_
_entity_poly.entity_id
_entity_poly.type
_entity_poly.pdbx_seq_one_letter_code
_entity_poly.pdbx_strand_id
1 'polypeptide(L)'
;MGIKARLKKLVSFVLHGEPNPIYANISYLSPNETLRGKKVIITGGGRGLGFSIAKKFVSEGADVLISGRNTKVLEESAKLLGCKYLQLDVSKPSEFDSFMKNAYNLLDGMNVLVNNAGISLHENSFFDVTPDTFDAQYDTNLKGPFFLTQSFIRQIRE
;
A
#
# COMPACT_ATOMS: atom_id res chain seq x y z
N MET A 1 19.65 7.10 53.79
CA MET A 1 20.31 6.51 52.61
C MET A 1 21.81 6.59 52.81
N GLY A 2 22.49 5.45 53.04
CA GLY A 2 23.89 5.40 53.47
C GLY A 2 24.88 5.84 52.41
N ILE A 3 26.04 6.34 52.83
CA ILE A 3 27.13 6.84 51.96
C ILE A 3 27.51 5.84 50.85
N LYS A 4 27.52 4.52 51.17
CA LYS A 4 27.78 3.46 50.18
C LYS A 4 26.78 3.42 49.03
N ALA A 5 25.48 3.70 49.26
CA ALA A 5 24.45 3.71 48.23
C ALA A 5 24.58 4.94 47.32
N ARG A 6 24.99 6.10 47.88
CA ARG A 6 25.26 7.30 47.08
C ARG A 6 26.50 7.14 46.22
N LEU A 7 27.55 6.51 46.73
CA LEU A 7 28.79 6.25 45.97
C LEU A 7 28.52 5.27 44.80
N LYS A 8 27.74 4.20 45.06
CA LYS A 8 27.34 3.26 44.00
C LYS A 8 26.52 3.90 42.87
N LYS A 9 25.64 4.85 43.25
CA LYS A 9 24.83 5.62 42.29
C LYS A 9 25.69 6.57 41.44
N LEU A 10 26.69 7.20 42.08
CA LEU A 10 27.63 8.09 41.39
C LEU A 10 28.54 7.33 40.43
N VAL A 11 29.08 6.18 40.83
CA VAL A 11 29.91 5.31 39.99
C VAL A 11 29.09 4.77 38.82
N SER A 12 27.84 4.36 39.01
CA SER A 12 26.94 3.91 37.96
C SER A 12 26.63 5.03 36.97
N PHE A 13 26.41 6.26 37.44
CA PHE A 13 26.18 7.44 36.59
C PHE A 13 27.41 7.78 35.73
N VAL A 14 28.61 7.75 36.30
CA VAL A 14 29.85 8.05 35.56
C VAL A 14 30.19 6.97 34.52
N LEU A 15 29.87 5.71 34.81
CA LEU A 15 30.19 4.59 33.90
C LEU A 15 29.14 4.36 32.80
N HIS A 16 27.86 4.63 33.06
CA HIS A 16 26.75 4.26 32.19
C HIS A 16 25.87 5.46 31.77
N GLY A 17 26.11 6.65 32.30
CA GLY A 17 25.25 7.82 32.11
C GLY A 17 23.89 7.68 32.79
N GLU A 18 23.01 8.66 32.63
CA GLU A 18 21.61 8.51 33.02
C GLU A 18 20.89 7.54 32.09
N PRO A 19 20.06 6.63 32.63
CA PRO A 19 19.26 5.78 31.80
C PRO A 19 18.33 6.66 30.98
N ASN A 20 18.47 6.62 29.65
CA ASN A 20 17.53 7.30 28.75
C ASN A 20 16.13 6.72 28.96
N PRO A 21 15.14 7.50 29.42
CA PRO A 21 13.79 6.99 29.56
C PRO A 21 13.26 6.61 28.19
N ILE A 22 12.89 5.35 28.01
CA ILE A 22 12.19 4.88 26.81
C ILE A 22 10.72 5.16 27.03
N TYR A 23 10.20 6.16 26.33
CA TYR A 23 8.76 6.43 26.31
C TYR A 23 8.11 5.55 25.24
N ALA A 24 7.36 4.55 25.64
CA ALA A 24 6.49 3.80 24.75
C ALA A 24 5.11 4.44 24.75
N ASN A 25 4.73 5.06 23.63
CA ASN A 25 3.34 5.47 23.41
C ASN A 25 2.54 4.23 23.02
N ILE A 26 1.83 3.64 23.97
CA ILE A 26 0.90 2.55 23.72
C ILE A 26 -0.46 3.18 23.39
N SER A 27 -0.81 3.23 22.10
CA SER A 27 -2.17 3.57 21.66
C SER A 27 -2.97 2.28 21.50
N TYR A 28 -4.10 2.19 22.18
CA TYR A 28 -5.07 1.14 21.92
C TYR A 28 -5.84 1.52 20.65
N LEU A 29 -5.69 0.71 19.59
CA LEU A 29 -6.54 0.82 18.42
C LEU A 29 -7.86 0.08 18.72
N SER A 30 -8.98 0.75 18.48
CA SER A 30 -10.28 0.10 18.53
C SER A 30 -10.38 -0.97 17.44
N PRO A 31 -11.14 -2.06 17.66
CA PRO A 31 -11.43 -3.01 16.60
C PRO A 31 -11.96 -2.28 15.35
N ASN A 32 -11.48 -2.68 14.17
CA ASN A 32 -11.83 -2.09 12.88
C ASN A 32 -11.35 -0.63 12.64
N GLU A 33 -10.34 -0.17 13.37
CA GLU A 33 -9.74 1.17 13.21
C GLU A 33 -8.24 1.13 12.92
N THR A 34 -7.68 -0.04 12.66
CA THR A 34 -6.24 -0.25 12.44
C THR A 34 -5.70 0.58 11.27
N LEU A 35 -6.54 0.82 10.25
CA LEU A 35 -6.19 1.60 9.06
C LEU A 35 -6.91 2.94 8.97
N ARG A 36 -7.48 3.42 10.07
CA ARG A 36 -8.15 4.71 10.11
C ARG A 36 -7.23 5.84 9.65
N GLY A 37 -7.73 6.67 8.73
CA GLY A 37 -6.96 7.76 8.12
C GLY A 37 -5.94 7.32 7.06
N LYS A 38 -5.86 6.01 6.75
CA LYS A 38 -5.08 5.54 5.61
C LYS A 38 -5.88 5.70 4.32
N LYS A 39 -5.25 6.32 3.33
CA LYS A 39 -5.78 6.57 1.98
C LYS A 39 -5.03 5.66 1.02
N VAL A 40 -5.73 4.65 0.52
CA VAL A 40 -5.12 3.45 -0.07
C VAL A 40 -5.55 3.28 -1.51
N ILE A 41 -4.60 3.07 -2.41
CA ILE A 41 -4.83 2.65 -3.79
C ILE A 41 -4.50 1.17 -3.89
N ILE A 42 -5.41 0.37 -4.47
CA ILE A 42 -5.23 -1.07 -4.69
C ILE A 42 -5.42 -1.37 -6.17
N THR A 43 -4.34 -1.76 -6.86
CA THR A 43 -4.44 -2.19 -8.26
C THR A 43 -4.97 -3.62 -8.36
N GLY A 44 -5.78 -3.91 -9.39
CA GLY A 44 -6.45 -5.21 -9.51
C GLY A 44 -7.50 -5.46 -8.42
N GLY A 45 -8.09 -4.38 -7.85
CA GLY A 45 -9.00 -4.46 -6.71
C GLY A 45 -10.43 -4.91 -7.03
N GLY A 46 -10.78 -5.09 -8.31
CA GLY A 46 -12.14 -5.43 -8.72
C GLY A 46 -12.54 -6.90 -8.52
N ARG A 47 -11.64 -7.82 -8.22
CA ARG A 47 -11.93 -9.25 -8.00
C ARG A 47 -10.81 -9.96 -7.26
N GLY A 48 -11.09 -11.21 -6.86
CA GLY A 48 -10.09 -12.13 -6.30
C GLY A 48 -9.39 -11.57 -5.07
N LEU A 49 -8.05 -11.68 -5.04
CA LEU A 49 -7.24 -11.27 -3.90
C LEU A 49 -7.31 -9.75 -3.67
N GLY A 50 -7.23 -8.94 -4.72
CA GLY A 50 -7.32 -7.48 -4.61
C GLY A 50 -8.65 -7.01 -4.00
N PHE A 51 -9.76 -7.63 -4.37
CA PHE A 51 -11.08 -7.36 -3.75
C PHE A 51 -11.09 -7.74 -2.27
N SER A 52 -10.51 -8.88 -1.91
CA SER A 52 -10.44 -9.34 -0.51
C SER A 52 -9.57 -8.40 0.34
N ILE A 53 -8.45 -7.92 -0.19
CA ILE A 53 -7.59 -6.92 0.44
C ILE A 53 -8.38 -5.62 0.63
N ALA A 54 -9.05 -5.13 -0.43
CA ALA A 54 -9.86 -3.90 -0.36
C ALA A 54 -10.96 -4.01 0.70
N LYS A 55 -11.67 -5.15 0.74
CA LYS A 55 -12.70 -5.43 1.76
C LYS A 55 -12.13 -5.35 3.18
N LYS A 56 -10.98 -5.97 3.42
CA LYS A 56 -10.34 -5.92 4.73
C LYS A 56 -9.89 -4.51 5.07
N PHE A 57 -9.32 -3.77 4.14
CA PHE A 57 -8.84 -2.41 4.38
C PHE A 57 -9.99 -1.44 4.69
N VAL A 58 -11.10 -1.53 3.94
CA VAL A 58 -12.33 -0.77 4.24
C VAL A 58 -12.87 -1.12 5.63
N SER A 59 -12.92 -2.42 5.98
CA SER A 59 -13.40 -2.84 7.31
C SER A 59 -12.51 -2.39 8.47
N GLU A 60 -11.25 -2.02 8.19
CA GLU A 60 -10.31 -1.47 9.17
C GLU A 60 -10.25 0.08 9.15
N GLY A 61 -11.21 0.72 8.47
CA GLY A 61 -11.37 2.16 8.47
C GLY A 61 -10.51 2.93 7.47
N ALA A 62 -9.90 2.27 6.48
CA ALA A 62 -9.18 2.93 5.41
C ALA A 62 -10.13 3.55 4.37
N ASP A 63 -9.70 4.66 3.79
CA ASP A 63 -10.29 5.26 2.59
C ASP A 63 -9.66 4.58 1.36
N VAL A 64 -10.41 3.73 0.66
CA VAL A 64 -9.88 2.85 -0.38
C VAL A 64 -10.33 3.28 -1.76
N LEU A 65 -9.39 3.27 -2.72
CA LEU A 65 -9.62 3.37 -4.14
C LEU A 65 -9.12 2.09 -4.82
N ILE A 66 -10.01 1.37 -5.49
CA ILE A 66 -9.67 0.20 -6.29
C ILE A 66 -9.46 0.58 -7.75
N SER A 67 -8.50 -0.06 -8.42
CA SER A 67 -8.28 0.16 -9.84
C SER A 67 -8.08 -1.14 -10.62
N GLY A 68 -8.25 -1.05 -11.95
CA GLY A 68 -8.13 -2.16 -12.88
C GLY A 68 -8.64 -1.79 -14.26
N ARG A 69 -8.63 -2.71 -15.20
CA ARG A 69 -8.97 -2.47 -16.61
C ARG A 69 -10.46 -2.43 -16.92
N ASN A 70 -11.27 -3.19 -16.17
CA ASN A 70 -12.70 -3.35 -16.43
C ASN A 70 -13.53 -2.46 -15.52
N THR A 71 -14.02 -1.34 -16.07
CA THR A 71 -14.79 -0.32 -15.34
C THR A 71 -16.07 -0.90 -14.72
N LYS A 72 -16.79 -1.77 -15.43
CA LYS A 72 -18.02 -2.40 -14.92
C LYS A 72 -17.76 -3.21 -13.63
N VAL A 73 -16.73 -4.05 -13.67
CA VAL A 73 -16.32 -4.86 -12.51
C VAL A 73 -15.89 -3.97 -11.35
N LEU A 74 -15.15 -2.89 -11.63
CA LEU A 74 -14.73 -1.94 -10.60
C LEU A 74 -15.92 -1.24 -9.95
N GLU A 75 -16.88 -0.78 -10.74
CA GLU A 75 -18.08 -0.10 -10.26
C GLU A 75 -18.92 -0.99 -9.34
N GLU A 76 -19.19 -2.22 -9.77
CA GLU A 76 -19.92 -3.21 -8.97
C GLU A 76 -19.19 -3.51 -7.66
N SER A 77 -17.87 -3.73 -7.72
CA SER A 77 -17.05 -4.03 -6.56
C SER A 77 -16.95 -2.83 -5.60
N ALA A 78 -16.77 -1.64 -6.12
CA ALA A 78 -16.71 -0.42 -5.33
C ALA A 78 -18.04 -0.14 -4.61
N LYS A 79 -19.16 -0.38 -5.27
CA LYS A 79 -20.51 -0.29 -4.65
C LYS A 79 -20.68 -1.29 -3.51
N LEU A 80 -20.25 -2.54 -3.70
CA LEU A 80 -20.32 -3.58 -2.67
C LEU A 80 -19.44 -3.26 -1.46
N LEU A 81 -18.25 -2.67 -1.70
CA LEU A 81 -17.29 -2.35 -0.65
C LEU A 81 -17.53 -0.99 0.01
N GLY A 82 -18.33 -0.11 -0.59
CA GLY A 82 -18.47 1.28 -0.16
C GLY A 82 -17.19 2.09 -0.37
N CYS A 83 -16.41 1.79 -1.43
CA CYS A 83 -15.14 2.45 -1.72
C CYS A 83 -15.16 3.16 -3.08
N LYS A 84 -14.08 3.86 -3.40
CA LYS A 84 -13.89 4.57 -4.67
C LYS A 84 -13.26 3.65 -5.72
N TYR A 85 -13.43 4.01 -7.01
CA TYR A 85 -12.74 3.31 -8.09
C TYR A 85 -12.25 4.26 -9.18
N LEU A 86 -11.23 3.82 -9.91
CA LEU A 86 -10.70 4.52 -11.07
C LEU A 86 -10.07 3.49 -12.02
N GLN A 87 -10.36 3.64 -13.31
CA GLN A 87 -9.80 2.75 -14.31
C GLN A 87 -8.29 2.97 -14.46
N LEU A 88 -7.53 1.87 -14.57
CA LEU A 88 -6.11 1.89 -14.86
C LEU A 88 -5.70 0.59 -15.53
N ASP A 89 -4.90 0.69 -16.60
CA ASP A 89 -4.12 -0.42 -17.12
C ASP A 89 -2.66 -0.27 -16.65
N VAL A 90 -2.23 -1.15 -15.75
CA VAL A 90 -0.87 -1.09 -15.18
C VAL A 90 0.23 -1.44 -16.18
N SER A 91 -0.10 -1.91 -17.38
CA SER A 91 0.86 -2.10 -18.47
C SER A 91 1.15 -0.81 -19.27
N LYS A 92 0.48 0.31 -18.92
CA LYS A 92 0.57 1.58 -19.67
C LYS A 92 1.15 2.72 -18.81
N PRO A 93 2.46 2.85 -18.67
CA PRO A 93 3.10 3.89 -17.85
C PRO A 93 2.72 5.32 -18.22
N SER A 94 2.35 5.56 -19.48
CA SER A 94 1.91 6.89 -19.95
C SER A 94 0.64 7.42 -19.28
N GLU A 95 -0.17 6.55 -18.66
CA GLU A 95 -1.41 6.92 -17.97
C GLU A 95 -1.20 7.23 -16.48
N PHE A 96 -0.02 6.91 -15.90
CA PHE A 96 0.18 6.89 -14.46
C PHE A 96 0.12 8.26 -13.79
N ASP A 97 0.74 9.29 -14.36
CA ASP A 97 0.75 10.62 -13.74
C ASP A 97 -0.67 11.23 -13.70
N SER A 98 -1.45 11.05 -14.77
CA SER A 98 -2.86 11.49 -14.80
C SER A 98 -3.72 10.68 -13.82
N PHE A 99 -3.49 9.36 -13.75
CA PHE A 99 -4.17 8.49 -12.80
C PHE A 99 -3.86 8.90 -11.35
N MET A 100 -2.60 9.12 -11.00
CA MET A 100 -2.20 9.49 -9.64
C MET A 100 -2.79 10.83 -9.21
N LYS A 101 -2.80 11.83 -10.10
CA LYS A 101 -3.45 13.10 -9.84
C LYS A 101 -4.96 12.96 -9.56
N ASN A 102 -5.66 12.16 -10.36
CA ASN A 102 -7.09 11.91 -10.18
C ASN A 102 -7.36 11.11 -8.89
N ALA A 103 -6.55 10.11 -8.60
CA ALA A 103 -6.65 9.31 -7.37
C ALA A 103 -6.40 10.17 -6.12
N TYR A 104 -5.40 11.04 -6.16
CA TYR A 104 -5.11 11.99 -5.09
C TYR A 104 -6.31 12.90 -4.80
N ASN A 105 -6.93 13.46 -5.84
CA ASN A 105 -8.11 14.32 -5.69
C ASN A 105 -9.32 13.55 -5.15
N LEU A 106 -9.55 12.32 -5.63
CA LEU A 106 -10.67 11.49 -5.17
C LEU A 106 -10.53 11.08 -3.71
N LEU A 107 -9.31 10.79 -3.25
CA LEU A 107 -9.04 10.36 -1.87
C LEU A 107 -8.75 11.55 -0.94
N ASP A 108 -8.61 12.77 -1.47
CA ASP A 108 -8.11 13.93 -0.72
C ASP A 108 -6.73 13.63 -0.10
N GLY A 109 -5.81 13.15 -0.93
CA GLY A 109 -4.48 12.66 -0.57
C GLY A 109 -4.32 11.14 -0.76
N MET A 110 -3.11 10.62 -0.57
CA MET A 110 -2.83 9.19 -0.60
C MET A 110 -1.55 8.87 0.16
N ASN A 111 -1.49 7.70 0.83
CA ASN A 111 -0.33 7.31 1.62
C ASN A 111 0.01 5.81 1.54
N VAL A 112 -0.81 5.01 0.87
CA VAL A 112 -0.55 3.58 0.67
C VAL A 112 -0.85 3.19 -0.78
N LEU A 113 0.07 2.49 -1.43
CA LEU A 113 -0.11 1.86 -2.74
C LEU A 113 0.06 0.34 -2.59
N VAL A 114 -0.95 -0.43 -2.99
CA VAL A 114 -0.93 -1.89 -3.05
C VAL A 114 -0.84 -2.32 -4.52
N ASN A 115 0.33 -2.71 -4.97
CA ASN A 115 0.57 -3.30 -6.28
C ASN A 115 0.14 -4.77 -6.27
N ASN A 116 -1.15 -5.02 -6.58
CA ASN A 116 -1.71 -6.37 -6.61
C ASN A 116 -2.12 -6.80 -8.03
N ALA A 117 -2.31 -5.85 -8.96
CA ALA A 117 -2.60 -6.21 -10.34
C ALA A 117 -1.48 -7.07 -10.93
N GLY A 118 -1.88 -8.15 -11.62
CA GLY A 118 -0.96 -9.05 -12.27
C GLY A 118 -1.70 -9.97 -13.23
N ILE A 119 -0.96 -10.56 -14.15
CA ILE A 119 -1.42 -11.61 -15.05
C ILE A 119 -0.49 -12.82 -14.97
N SER A 120 -1.06 -13.98 -15.22
CA SER A 120 -0.30 -15.21 -15.46
C SER A 120 -0.85 -15.81 -16.75
N LEU A 121 -0.01 -15.87 -17.75
CA LEU A 121 -0.30 -16.55 -19.00
C LEU A 121 0.27 -17.96 -18.85
N HIS A 122 -0.63 -18.95 -18.80
CA HIS A 122 -0.26 -20.34 -18.58
C HIS A 122 0.03 -21.00 -19.92
N GLU A 123 1.30 -21.05 -20.28
CA GLU A 123 1.79 -21.89 -21.36
C GLU A 123 1.96 -23.35 -20.85
N ASN A 124 1.72 -24.33 -21.73
CA ASN A 124 1.82 -25.74 -21.36
C ASN A 124 3.28 -26.20 -21.16
N SER A 125 4.23 -25.49 -21.75
CA SER A 125 5.64 -25.80 -21.71
C SER A 125 6.47 -24.52 -21.72
N PHE A 126 7.69 -24.59 -21.19
CA PHE A 126 8.70 -23.55 -21.32
C PHE A 126 8.96 -23.16 -22.79
N PHE A 127 8.87 -24.14 -23.70
CA PHE A 127 9.09 -23.93 -25.12
C PHE A 127 7.94 -23.23 -25.85
N ASP A 128 6.78 -23.13 -25.22
CA ASP A 128 5.60 -22.44 -25.77
C ASP A 128 5.59 -20.94 -25.46
N VAL A 129 6.49 -20.50 -24.58
CA VAL A 129 6.63 -19.08 -24.23
C VAL A 129 7.13 -18.29 -25.42
N THR A 130 6.36 -17.29 -25.84
CA THR A 130 6.73 -16.37 -26.91
C THR A 130 7.25 -15.05 -26.36
N PRO A 131 8.01 -14.26 -27.15
CA PRO A 131 8.38 -12.90 -26.73
C PRO A 131 7.17 -12.06 -26.34
N ASP A 132 6.06 -12.14 -27.07
CA ASP A 132 4.84 -11.36 -26.78
C ASP A 132 4.21 -11.75 -25.44
N THR A 133 4.13 -13.04 -25.12
CA THR A 133 3.57 -13.50 -23.83
C THR A 133 4.51 -13.17 -22.68
N PHE A 134 5.82 -13.24 -22.90
CA PHE A 134 6.84 -12.81 -21.94
C PHE A 134 6.72 -11.29 -21.66
N ASP A 135 6.71 -10.47 -22.73
CA ASP A 135 6.64 -9.02 -22.62
C ASP A 135 5.35 -8.57 -21.92
N ALA A 136 4.20 -9.18 -22.25
CA ALA A 136 2.93 -8.88 -21.62
C ALA A 136 2.97 -9.15 -20.09
N GLN A 137 3.57 -10.27 -19.67
CA GLN A 137 3.74 -10.57 -18.24
C GLN A 137 4.73 -9.64 -17.57
N TYR A 138 5.87 -9.36 -18.23
CA TYR A 138 6.88 -8.44 -17.74
C TYR A 138 6.34 -7.01 -17.57
N ASP A 139 5.63 -6.50 -18.58
CA ASP A 139 5.04 -5.16 -18.56
C ASP A 139 4.00 -5.01 -17.44
N THR A 140 3.16 -6.03 -17.24
CA THR A 140 2.11 -5.98 -16.21
C THR A 140 2.65 -6.24 -14.80
N ASN A 141 3.52 -7.25 -14.63
CA ASN A 141 3.87 -7.75 -13.30
C ASN A 141 5.12 -7.07 -12.71
N LEU A 142 5.98 -6.47 -13.53
CA LEU A 142 7.23 -5.87 -13.08
C LEU A 142 7.34 -4.38 -13.47
N LYS A 143 7.31 -4.07 -14.75
CA LYS A 143 7.48 -2.70 -15.26
C LYS A 143 6.36 -1.78 -14.77
N GLY A 144 5.11 -2.22 -14.83
CA GLY A 144 3.96 -1.48 -14.36
C GLY A 144 4.08 -1.09 -12.88
N PRO A 145 4.20 -2.04 -11.95
CA PRO A 145 4.38 -1.74 -10.52
C PRO A 145 5.56 -0.83 -10.22
N PHE A 146 6.69 -0.99 -10.93
CA PHE A 146 7.86 -0.14 -10.75
C PHE A 146 7.55 1.33 -11.07
N PHE A 147 7.06 1.62 -12.27
CA PHE A 147 6.79 3.00 -12.70
C PHE A 147 5.55 3.59 -12.02
N LEU A 148 4.55 2.78 -11.69
CA LEU A 148 3.39 3.22 -10.92
C LEU A 148 3.81 3.67 -9.52
N THR A 149 4.71 2.93 -8.86
CA THR A 149 5.29 3.32 -7.57
C THR A 149 6.11 4.61 -7.69
N GLN A 150 6.85 4.79 -8.79
CA GLN A 150 7.59 6.03 -9.04
C GLN A 150 6.65 7.24 -9.15
N SER A 151 5.55 7.13 -9.93
CA SER A 151 4.54 8.18 -10.05
C SER A 151 3.81 8.44 -8.73
N PHE A 152 3.52 7.38 -7.95
CA PHE A 152 2.96 7.51 -6.60
C PHE A 152 3.87 8.33 -5.67
N ILE A 153 5.17 7.98 -5.61
CA ILE A 153 6.14 8.69 -4.77
C ILE A 153 6.29 10.16 -5.21
N ARG A 154 6.27 10.41 -6.52
CA ARG A 154 6.36 11.77 -7.06
C ARG A 154 5.17 12.61 -6.60
N GLN A 155 3.95 12.08 -6.73
CA GLN A 155 2.72 12.78 -6.37
C GLN A 155 2.59 13.07 -4.86
N ILE A 156 3.12 12.25 -3.97
CA ILE A 156 3.05 12.50 -2.52
C ILE A 156 4.16 13.42 -2.00
N ARG A 157 5.14 13.79 -2.84
CA ARG A 157 6.22 14.72 -2.50
C ARG A 157 5.93 16.16 -2.95
N GLU A 158 4.95 16.34 -3.82
CA GLU A 158 4.44 17.65 -4.24
C GLU A 158 3.48 18.25 -3.22
#